data_f08c9ec91df2cb0a73a42e80b6d4dfe4
#
_entry.id   f08c9ec91df2cb0a73a42e80b6d4dfe4
#
_cell.length_a   1.000
_cell.length_b   1.000
_cell.length_c   1.000
_cell.angle_alpha   90.00
_cell.angle_beta   90.00
_cell.angle_gamma   90.00
#
_symmetry.space_group_name_H-M   'P 1'
#
loop_
_entity.id
_entity.type
_entity.pdbx_description
1 polymer ?
#
loop_
_entity_poly.entity_id
_entity_poly.type
_entity_poly.pdbx_seq_one_letter_code
_entity_poly.pdbx_strand_id
1 'polypeptide(L)'
;RDNDILVIECNLRASRSFPFVSKVLKINLIELATRVMLGLPVEKPHKNLFDLDYVGIKASQFSFNRLQKADPVLGVDMSSTGEVGCLGDDTSTALLKSMLSVGHRIPAKNILLSTGSAKQKVDLLDAAQMLVKHGYKLYATGGSSKFLTENGIENTRVLWPSEEAEGGAPKALEMLHNHEIDICLLYTSPKPT
;
A
#
# COMPACT_ATOMS: atom_id res chain seq x y z
N ARG A 1 4.16 19.34 -9.96
CA ARG A 1 5.18 19.28 -10.99
C ARG A 1 6.27 20.27 -10.63
N ASP A 2 7.53 19.89 -10.66
CA ASP A 2 8.67 20.77 -10.39
C ASP A 2 8.58 21.55 -9.04
N ASN A 3 8.06 20.89 -8.00
CA ASN A 3 7.71 21.41 -6.66
C ASN A 3 6.52 22.39 -6.61
N ASP A 4 5.86 22.64 -7.73
CA ASP A 4 4.61 23.42 -7.75
C ASP A 4 3.40 22.53 -7.45
N ILE A 5 2.53 23.03 -6.59
CA ILE A 5 1.25 22.38 -6.27
C ILE A 5 0.21 22.90 -7.26
N LEU A 6 -0.29 21.99 -8.11
CA LEU A 6 -1.34 22.29 -9.08
C LEU A 6 -2.65 21.69 -8.61
N VAL A 7 -3.71 22.51 -8.59
CA VAL A 7 -5.07 22.04 -8.32
C VAL A 7 -5.66 21.46 -9.61
N ILE A 8 -6.08 20.20 -9.57
CA ILE A 8 -6.72 19.52 -10.70
C ILE A 8 -8.21 19.77 -10.66
N GLU A 9 -8.84 19.59 -9.48
CA GLU A 9 -10.27 19.82 -9.26
C GLU A 9 -10.55 20.14 -7.80
N CYS A 10 -11.72 20.72 -7.54
CA CYS A 10 -12.25 20.93 -6.20
C CYS A 10 -13.69 20.41 -6.12
N ASN A 11 -13.92 19.41 -5.28
CA ASN A 11 -15.24 18.84 -5.05
C ASN A 11 -15.94 19.57 -3.89
N LEU A 12 -16.90 20.44 -4.20
CA LEU A 12 -17.68 21.21 -3.20
C LEU A 12 -18.75 20.33 -2.53
N ARG A 13 -18.32 19.28 -1.84
CA ARG A 13 -19.21 18.36 -1.12
C ARG A 13 -18.50 17.73 0.06
N ALA A 14 -19.26 17.22 1.04
CA ALA A 14 -18.70 16.34 2.06
C ALA A 14 -18.19 15.03 1.43
N SER A 15 -17.13 14.49 1.98
CA SER A 15 -16.53 13.23 1.55
C SER A 15 -16.35 12.29 2.74
N ARG A 16 -16.06 11.01 2.50
CA ARG A 16 -15.74 10.05 3.56
C ARG A 16 -14.46 10.40 4.33
N SER A 17 -13.60 11.23 3.76
CA SER A 17 -12.41 11.73 4.46
C SER A 17 -12.75 12.72 5.57
N PHE A 18 -13.88 13.41 5.49
CA PHE A 18 -14.28 14.41 6.48
C PHE A 18 -14.48 13.81 7.88
N PRO A 19 -15.25 12.70 8.05
CA PRO A 19 -15.36 12.02 9.35
C PRO A 19 -14.02 11.46 9.84
N PHE A 20 -13.17 10.95 8.93
CA PHE A 20 -11.85 10.44 9.27
C PHE A 20 -10.96 11.55 9.83
N VAL A 21 -10.83 12.68 9.13
CA VAL A 21 -10.05 13.83 9.59
C VAL A 21 -10.58 14.39 10.92
N SER A 22 -11.91 14.45 11.08
CA SER A 22 -12.55 14.85 12.32
C SER A 22 -12.13 13.97 13.50
N LYS A 23 -12.07 12.65 13.31
CA LYS A 23 -11.62 11.70 14.34
C LYS A 23 -10.13 11.82 14.61
N VAL A 24 -9.29 11.99 13.57
CA VAL A 24 -7.85 12.16 13.71
C VAL A 24 -7.52 13.44 14.50
N LEU A 25 -8.17 14.54 14.18
CA LEU A 25 -7.99 15.82 14.89
C LEU A 25 -8.69 15.87 16.26
N LYS A 26 -9.63 14.94 16.53
CA LYS A 26 -10.56 15.00 17.68
C LYS A 26 -11.36 16.30 17.71
N ILE A 27 -11.74 16.79 16.53
CA ILE A 27 -12.57 18.00 16.33
C ILE A 27 -13.74 17.61 15.45
N ASN A 28 -14.96 17.94 15.84
CA ASN A 28 -16.14 17.71 15.01
C ASN A 28 -16.22 18.73 13.86
N LEU A 29 -15.52 18.46 12.78
CA LEU A 29 -15.49 19.36 11.62
C LEU A 29 -16.85 19.46 10.93
N ILE A 30 -17.73 18.46 11.05
CA ILE A 30 -19.08 18.48 10.48
C ILE A 30 -19.93 19.49 11.24
N GLU A 31 -19.89 19.45 12.58
CA GLU A 31 -20.58 20.43 13.42
C GLU A 31 -20.06 21.85 13.13
N LEU A 32 -18.73 22.01 13.08
CA LEU A 32 -18.09 23.28 12.79
C LEU A 32 -18.58 23.86 11.45
N ALA A 33 -18.54 23.05 10.39
CA ALA A 33 -19.02 23.45 9.06
C ALA A 33 -20.53 23.80 9.08
N THR A 34 -21.34 23.02 9.76
CA THR A 34 -22.77 23.28 9.90
C THR A 34 -23.05 24.60 10.61
N ARG A 35 -22.33 24.88 11.69
CA ARG A 35 -22.45 26.17 12.39
C ARG A 35 -22.09 27.35 11.51
N VAL A 36 -20.97 27.24 10.75
CA VAL A 36 -20.57 28.26 9.78
C VAL A 36 -21.65 28.51 8.73
N MET A 37 -22.21 27.44 8.16
CA MET A 37 -23.28 27.56 7.15
C MET A 37 -24.56 28.22 7.68
N LEU A 38 -24.85 28.01 8.98
CA LEU A 38 -26.00 28.62 9.66
C LEU A 38 -25.73 30.02 10.19
N GLY A 39 -24.53 30.59 9.99
CA GLY A 39 -24.13 31.90 10.52
C GLY A 39 -23.99 31.92 12.05
N LEU A 40 -23.84 30.76 12.70
CA LEU A 40 -23.66 30.67 14.13
C LEU A 40 -22.21 30.94 14.53
N PRO A 41 -21.98 31.46 15.74
CA PRO A 41 -20.63 31.68 16.25
C PRO A 41 -19.84 30.37 16.28
N VAL A 42 -18.59 30.43 15.80
CA VAL A 42 -17.64 29.30 15.83
C VAL A 42 -16.33 29.76 16.41
N GLU A 43 -15.73 28.92 17.25
CA GLU A 43 -14.37 29.09 17.69
C GLU A 43 -13.41 28.48 16.69
N LYS A 44 -12.33 29.19 16.36
CA LYS A 44 -11.30 28.66 15.48
C LYS A 44 -10.59 27.48 16.15
N PRO A 45 -10.49 26.31 15.49
CA PRO A 45 -9.75 25.19 16.05
C PRO A 45 -8.30 25.56 16.32
N HIS A 46 -7.80 25.22 17.51
CA HIS A 46 -6.42 25.49 17.91
C HIS A 46 -5.42 24.41 17.46
N LYS A 47 -5.92 23.26 17.01
CA LYS A 47 -5.10 22.14 16.53
C LYS A 47 -5.09 22.05 15.01
N ASN A 48 -3.95 21.71 14.47
CA ASN A 48 -3.78 21.34 13.06
C ASN A 48 -3.13 19.95 12.96
N LEU A 49 -3.05 19.39 11.76
CA LEU A 49 -2.50 18.05 11.54
C LEU A 49 -1.01 17.93 11.89
N PHE A 50 -0.28 19.02 11.90
CA PHE A 50 1.15 19.04 12.24
C PHE A 50 1.42 19.05 13.76
N ASP A 51 0.39 19.30 14.57
CA ASP A 51 0.50 19.34 16.05
C ASP A 51 0.22 17.95 16.68
N LEU A 52 0.03 16.90 15.85
CA LEU A 52 -0.29 15.57 16.32
C LEU A 52 0.98 14.77 16.59
N ASP A 53 1.00 14.04 17.70
CA ASP A 53 2.02 13.08 18.12
C ASP A 53 1.74 11.65 17.63
N TYR A 54 0.79 11.49 16.72
CA TYR A 54 0.41 10.22 16.10
C TYR A 54 0.05 10.41 14.63
N VAL A 55 0.03 9.31 13.90
CA VAL A 55 -0.27 9.26 12.46
C VAL A 55 -1.62 8.60 12.21
N GLY A 56 -2.44 9.23 11.37
CA GLY A 56 -3.69 8.65 10.86
C GLY A 56 -3.54 8.23 9.40
N ILE A 57 -3.85 6.96 9.10
CA ILE A 57 -3.87 6.43 7.73
C ILE A 57 -5.26 5.93 7.39
N LYS A 58 -5.72 6.29 6.20
CA LYS A 58 -6.97 5.80 5.62
C LYS A 58 -6.66 4.84 4.47
N ALA A 59 -7.11 3.59 4.57
CA ALA A 59 -6.99 2.58 3.54
C ALA A 59 -8.34 2.34 2.85
N SER A 60 -8.30 2.21 1.53
CA SER A 60 -9.47 1.85 0.73
C SER A 60 -9.78 0.37 0.82
N GLN A 61 -11.05 0.02 0.77
CA GLN A 61 -11.55 -1.34 0.72
C GLN A 61 -12.25 -1.59 -0.62
N PHE A 62 -12.08 -2.79 -1.18
CA PHE A 62 -12.59 -3.14 -2.51
C PHE A 62 -13.50 -4.37 -2.43
N SER A 63 -14.55 -4.39 -3.26
CA SER A 63 -15.52 -5.48 -3.30
C SER A 63 -14.91 -6.82 -3.69
N PHE A 64 -13.92 -6.84 -4.60
CA PHE A 64 -13.28 -8.07 -5.06
C PHE A 64 -12.60 -8.87 -3.92
N ASN A 65 -12.25 -8.22 -2.81
CA ASN A 65 -11.73 -8.92 -1.63
C ASN A 65 -12.77 -9.79 -0.92
N ARG A 66 -14.07 -9.57 -1.18
CA ARG A 66 -15.19 -10.23 -0.53
C ARG A 66 -16.11 -10.97 -1.50
N LEU A 67 -16.21 -10.50 -2.74
CA LEU A 67 -17.07 -11.07 -3.76
C LEU A 67 -16.26 -11.98 -4.67
N GLN A 68 -16.61 -13.24 -4.67
CA GLN A 68 -16.00 -14.22 -5.58
C GLN A 68 -16.26 -13.80 -7.05
N LYS A 69 -15.22 -13.91 -7.88
CA LYS A 69 -15.25 -13.58 -9.32
C LYS A 69 -15.46 -12.08 -9.64
N ALA A 70 -15.38 -11.17 -8.66
CA ALA A 70 -15.33 -9.75 -8.95
C ALA A 70 -13.97 -9.41 -9.58
N ASP A 71 -14.00 -8.54 -10.60
CA ASP A 71 -12.80 -8.12 -11.31
C ASP A 71 -11.88 -7.29 -10.38
N PRO A 72 -10.65 -7.73 -10.13
CA PRO A 72 -9.70 -7.00 -9.30
C PRO A 72 -8.94 -5.90 -10.04
N VAL A 73 -9.15 -5.74 -11.35
CA VAL A 73 -8.44 -4.75 -12.16
C VAL A 73 -8.97 -3.36 -11.84
N LEU A 74 -8.06 -2.48 -11.37
CA LEU A 74 -8.37 -1.08 -11.11
C LEU A 74 -8.11 -0.26 -12.38
N GLY A 75 -9.13 0.49 -12.80
CA GLY A 75 -9.08 1.43 -13.91
C GLY A 75 -8.99 2.88 -13.44
N VAL A 76 -9.41 3.80 -14.29
CA VAL A 76 -9.47 5.23 -14.01
C VAL A 76 -10.60 5.61 -13.04
N ASP A 77 -11.62 4.76 -12.92
CA ASP A 77 -12.76 4.99 -12.04
C ASP A 77 -12.49 4.57 -10.60
N MET A 78 -13.17 5.22 -9.66
CA MET A 78 -13.13 4.83 -8.25
C MET A 78 -13.92 3.55 -8.02
N SER A 79 -13.19 2.42 -7.80
CA SER A 79 -13.77 1.10 -7.53
C SER A 79 -13.85 0.75 -6.05
N SER A 80 -13.41 1.65 -5.16
CA SER A 80 -13.44 1.43 -3.71
C SER A 80 -14.86 1.43 -3.18
N THR A 81 -15.20 0.44 -2.33
CA THR A 81 -16.53 0.25 -1.75
C THR A 81 -16.60 0.56 -0.26
N GLY A 82 -15.48 0.87 0.34
CA GLY A 82 -15.37 1.23 1.75
C GLY A 82 -14.01 1.82 2.07
N GLU A 83 -13.85 2.22 3.32
CA GLU A 83 -12.62 2.81 3.82
C GLU A 83 -12.43 2.44 5.28
N VAL A 84 -11.18 2.24 5.70
CA VAL A 84 -10.80 1.99 7.10
C VAL A 84 -9.81 3.05 7.52
N GLY A 85 -10.01 3.65 8.69
CA GLY A 85 -9.07 4.58 9.29
C GLY A 85 -8.34 3.93 10.48
N CYS A 86 -7.03 4.05 10.53
CA CYS A 86 -6.20 3.53 11.60
C CYS A 86 -5.29 4.62 12.15
N LEU A 87 -4.96 4.52 13.44
CA LEU A 87 -4.01 5.39 14.12
C LEU A 87 -2.80 4.57 14.57
N GLY A 88 -1.62 5.18 14.53
CA GLY A 88 -0.37 4.61 15.03
C GLY A 88 0.55 5.70 15.54
N ASP A 89 1.50 5.33 16.39
CA ASP A 89 2.48 6.26 16.94
C ASP A 89 3.46 6.75 15.87
N ASP A 90 3.61 5.96 14.80
CA ASP A 90 4.41 6.29 13.62
C ASP A 90 3.72 5.83 12.33
N THR A 91 4.27 6.25 11.20
CA THR A 91 3.72 5.95 9.86
C THR A 91 3.70 4.45 9.57
N SER A 92 4.74 3.71 9.95
CA SER A 92 4.85 2.27 9.68
C SER A 92 3.81 1.49 10.46
N THR A 93 3.63 1.83 11.74
CA THR A 93 2.62 1.24 12.61
C THR A 93 1.20 1.52 12.11
N ALA A 94 0.92 2.77 11.75
CA ALA A 94 -0.39 3.16 11.22
C ALA A 94 -0.68 2.46 9.87
N LEU A 95 0.31 2.36 8.99
CA LEU A 95 0.22 1.67 7.70
C LEU A 95 -0.04 0.17 7.90
N LEU A 96 0.73 -0.50 8.73
CA LEU A 96 0.55 -1.92 9.02
C LEU A 96 -0.85 -2.20 9.57
N LYS A 97 -1.31 -1.42 10.56
CA LYS A 97 -2.68 -1.53 11.09
C LYS A 97 -3.73 -1.36 10.00
N SER A 98 -3.55 -0.39 9.10
CA SER A 98 -4.49 -0.13 8.02
C SER A 98 -4.54 -1.27 7.01
N MET A 99 -3.39 -1.83 6.63
CA MET A 99 -3.29 -3.01 5.75
C MET A 99 -3.99 -4.23 6.37
N LEU A 100 -3.73 -4.53 7.63
CA LEU A 100 -4.38 -5.63 8.34
C LEU A 100 -5.90 -5.45 8.42
N SER A 101 -6.36 -4.21 8.62
CA SER A 101 -7.78 -3.88 8.73
C SER A 101 -8.56 -4.05 7.42
N VAL A 102 -7.90 -3.94 6.26
CA VAL A 102 -8.51 -4.19 4.95
C VAL A 102 -8.29 -5.61 4.43
N GLY A 103 -7.76 -6.50 5.27
CA GLY A 103 -7.70 -7.94 5.00
C GLY A 103 -6.33 -8.47 4.56
N HIS A 104 -5.30 -7.61 4.49
CA HIS A 104 -3.93 -8.12 4.32
C HIS A 104 -3.50 -8.92 5.55
N ARG A 105 -2.64 -9.89 5.34
CA ARG A 105 -2.08 -10.73 6.41
C ARG A 105 -0.58 -10.53 6.48
N ILE A 106 -0.02 -10.68 7.66
CA ILE A 106 1.44 -10.77 7.81
C ILE A 106 1.87 -12.08 7.14
N PRO A 107 2.86 -12.06 6.23
CA PRO A 107 3.35 -13.27 5.60
C PRO A 107 3.90 -14.24 6.65
N ALA A 108 3.63 -15.53 6.47
CA ALA A 108 4.13 -16.55 7.40
C ALA A 108 5.61 -16.83 7.16
N LYS A 109 6.03 -16.98 5.90
CA LYS A 109 7.40 -17.40 5.56
C LYS A 109 7.90 -16.93 4.21
N ASN A 110 7.08 -16.97 3.16
CA ASN A 110 7.50 -16.89 1.77
C ASN A 110 7.05 -15.59 1.11
N ILE A 111 8.01 -14.81 0.63
CA ILE A 111 7.78 -13.50 0.03
C ILE A 111 8.30 -13.50 -1.41
N LEU A 112 7.44 -13.15 -2.37
CA LEU A 112 7.84 -12.97 -3.77
C LEU A 112 8.13 -11.49 -4.05
N LEU A 113 9.32 -11.23 -4.56
CA LEU A 113 9.80 -9.89 -4.92
C LEU A 113 9.94 -9.77 -6.43
N SER A 114 9.32 -8.75 -7.01
CA SER A 114 9.53 -8.39 -8.41
C SER A 114 9.60 -6.87 -8.54
N THR A 115 10.82 -6.36 -8.71
CA THR A 115 11.12 -4.93 -8.81
C THR A 115 11.54 -4.56 -10.23
N GLY A 116 11.13 -3.38 -10.70
CA GLY A 116 11.39 -2.93 -12.06
C GLY A 116 12.75 -2.23 -12.21
N SER A 117 12.82 -0.95 -11.88
CA SER A 117 14.00 -0.10 -12.11
C SER A 117 15.15 -0.38 -11.14
N ALA A 118 16.37 0.04 -11.53
CA ALA A 118 17.55 -0.04 -10.65
C ALA A 118 17.34 0.69 -9.32
N LYS A 119 16.71 1.88 -9.34
CA LYS A 119 16.39 2.65 -8.13
C LYS A 119 15.50 1.86 -7.18
N GLN A 120 14.41 1.27 -7.68
CA GLN A 120 13.50 0.46 -6.87
C GLN A 120 14.18 -0.76 -6.24
N LYS A 121 15.14 -1.35 -6.94
CA LYS A 121 15.95 -2.46 -6.40
C LYS A 121 16.83 -2.01 -5.25
N VAL A 122 17.48 -0.86 -5.38
CA VAL A 122 18.29 -0.25 -4.31
C VAL A 122 17.42 0.09 -3.11
N ASP A 123 16.27 0.73 -3.31
CA ASP A 123 15.35 1.10 -2.24
C ASP A 123 14.81 -0.12 -1.46
N LEU A 124 14.77 -1.30 -2.10
CA LEU A 124 14.31 -2.55 -1.48
C LEU A 124 15.42 -3.28 -0.69
N LEU A 125 16.69 -2.94 -0.87
CA LEU A 125 17.83 -3.74 -0.40
C LEU A 125 17.81 -3.93 1.12
N ASP A 126 17.67 -2.84 1.87
CA ASP A 126 17.64 -2.87 3.33
C ASP A 126 16.45 -3.69 3.87
N ALA A 127 15.28 -3.53 3.23
CA ALA A 127 14.10 -4.29 3.58
C ALA A 127 14.29 -5.79 3.31
N ALA A 128 14.90 -6.16 2.18
CA ALA A 128 15.18 -7.55 1.84
C ALA A 128 16.17 -8.20 2.83
N GLN A 129 17.23 -7.48 3.23
CA GLN A 129 18.16 -7.93 4.26
C GLN A 129 17.46 -8.16 5.61
N MET A 130 16.60 -7.21 5.99
CA MET A 130 15.82 -7.32 7.23
C MET A 130 14.89 -8.54 7.20
N LEU A 131 14.21 -8.79 6.10
CA LEU A 131 13.32 -9.93 5.93
C LEU A 131 14.07 -11.25 6.08
N VAL A 132 15.22 -11.42 5.42
CA VAL A 132 16.06 -12.62 5.56
C VAL A 132 16.52 -12.79 7.01
N LYS A 133 16.96 -11.70 7.66
CA LYS A 133 17.36 -11.73 9.08
C LYS A 133 16.23 -12.18 10.00
N HIS A 134 14.99 -11.88 9.66
CA HIS A 134 13.80 -12.33 10.40
C HIS A 134 13.30 -13.73 9.98
N GLY A 135 14.03 -14.45 9.13
CA GLY A 135 13.75 -15.83 8.77
C GLY A 135 12.76 -16.00 7.62
N TYR A 136 12.41 -14.92 6.91
CA TYR A 136 11.62 -15.01 5.69
C TYR A 136 12.44 -15.60 4.55
N LYS A 137 11.80 -16.42 3.71
CA LYS A 137 12.35 -16.90 2.45
C LYS A 137 11.96 -15.96 1.32
N LEU A 138 12.95 -15.49 0.60
CA LEU A 138 12.73 -14.60 -0.54
C LEU A 138 12.75 -15.38 -1.84
N TYR A 139 11.73 -15.18 -2.64
CA TYR A 139 11.62 -15.60 -4.03
C TYR A 139 11.67 -14.35 -4.89
N ALA A 140 12.38 -14.38 -6.00
CA ALA A 140 12.52 -13.19 -6.83
C ALA A 140 12.55 -13.53 -8.33
N THR A 141 11.94 -12.64 -9.13
CA THR A 141 11.97 -12.75 -10.59
C THR A 141 13.34 -12.36 -11.15
N GLY A 142 13.72 -12.86 -12.30
CA GLY A 142 15.05 -12.84 -12.92
C GLY A 142 15.96 -11.66 -12.57
N GLY A 143 15.59 -10.44 -12.99
CA GLY A 143 16.41 -9.24 -12.72
C GLY A 143 16.49 -8.83 -11.24
N SER A 144 15.44 -9.11 -10.45
CA SER A 144 15.44 -8.87 -9.00
C SER A 144 16.29 -9.90 -8.27
N SER A 145 16.18 -11.18 -8.66
CA SER A 145 16.98 -12.26 -8.08
C SER A 145 18.48 -12.02 -8.30
N LYS A 146 18.86 -11.70 -9.54
CA LYS A 146 20.26 -11.39 -9.86
C LYS A 146 20.80 -10.25 -8.98
N PHE A 147 20.05 -9.16 -8.87
CA PHE A 147 20.46 -8.01 -8.06
C PHE A 147 20.60 -8.36 -6.57
N LEU A 148 19.66 -9.11 -5.98
CA LEU A 148 19.73 -9.54 -4.60
C LEU A 148 20.95 -10.45 -4.34
N THR A 149 21.22 -11.40 -5.25
CA THR A 149 22.38 -12.30 -5.15
C THR A 149 23.70 -11.54 -5.24
N GLU A 150 23.83 -10.57 -6.16
CA GLU A 150 25.00 -9.71 -6.29
C GLU A 150 25.27 -8.86 -5.03
N ASN A 151 24.22 -8.59 -4.23
CA ASN A 151 24.33 -7.88 -2.95
C ASN A 151 24.35 -8.83 -1.74
N GLY A 152 24.59 -10.13 -1.94
CA GLY A 152 24.76 -11.10 -0.85
C GLY A 152 23.48 -11.48 -0.12
N ILE A 153 22.32 -11.23 -0.72
CA ILE A 153 21.01 -11.58 -0.13
C ILE A 153 20.55 -12.92 -0.68
N GLU A 154 20.35 -13.87 0.23
CA GLU A 154 19.84 -15.19 -0.11
C GLU A 154 18.43 -15.10 -0.68
N ASN A 155 18.22 -15.68 -1.85
CA ASN A 155 16.92 -15.72 -2.51
C ASN A 155 16.84 -16.90 -3.49
N THR A 156 15.61 -17.29 -3.84
CA THR A 156 15.36 -18.29 -4.86
C THR A 156 14.79 -17.62 -6.12
N ARG A 157 15.47 -17.79 -7.25
CA ARG A 157 14.96 -17.30 -8.53
C ARG A 157 13.68 -18.06 -8.90
N VAL A 158 12.67 -17.31 -9.36
CA VAL A 158 11.44 -17.84 -9.94
C VAL A 158 11.25 -17.30 -11.36
N LEU A 159 10.60 -18.09 -12.20
CA LEU A 159 10.29 -17.72 -13.59
C LEU A 159 8.97 -16.95 -13.64
N TRP A 160 8.98 -15.85 -14.37
CA TRP A 160 7.77 -15.12 -14.70
C TRP A 160 7.00 -15.88 -15.82
N PRO A 161 5.66 -15.71 -15.97
CA PRO A 161 4.87 -16.45 -16.96
C PRO A 161 5.35 -16.40 -18.40
N SER A 162 6.06 -15.32 -18.77
CA SER A 162 6.62 -15.12 -20.11
C SER A 162 8.02 -15.71 -20.31
N GLU A 163 8.63 -16.25 -19.25
CA GLU A 163 9.97 -16.84 -19.32
C GLU A 163 9.86 -18.36 -19.59
N GLU A 164 10.65 -18.85 -20.53
CA GLU A 164 10.76 -20.28 -20.80
C GLU A 164 11.49 -21.00 -19.65
N ALA A 165 11.17 -22.27 -19.45
CA ALA A 165 11.73 -23.06 -18.36
C ALA A 165 13.21 -23.35 -18.61
N GLU A 166 14.10 -22.49 -18.13
CA GLU A 166 15.53 -22.73 -18.05
C GLU A 166 15.94 -23.16 -16.63
N GLY A 167 16.67 -24.26 -16.53
CA GLY A 167 17.40 -24.61 -15.31
C GLY A 167 16.58 -25.11 -14.12
N GLY A 168 15.33 -25.54 -14.31
CA GLY A 168 14.53 -26.13 -13.23
C GLY A 168 14.05 -25.13 -12.16
N ALA A 169 14.14 -23.83 -12.40
CA ALA A 169 13.61 -22.82 -11.50
C ALA A 169 12.07 -22.91 -11.41
N PRO A 170 11.47 -22.74 -10.21
CA PRO A 170 10.03 -22.83 -10.05
C PRO A 170 9.32 -21.67 -10.76
N LYS A 171 8.11 -21.92 -11.24
CA LYS A 171 7.30 -20.90 -11.90
C LYS A 171 6.48 -20.12 -10.86
N ALA A 172 6.58 -18.80 -10.91
CA ALA A 172 5.88 -17.92 -9.98
C ALA A 172 4.38 -18.16 -9.91
N LEU A 173 3.71 -18.38 -11.07
CA LEU A 173 2.27 -18.65 -11.12
C LEU A 173 1.89 -19.99 -10.48
N GLU A 174 2.69 -21.03 -10.67
CA GLU A 174 2.44 -22.35 -10.06
C GLU A 174 2.54 -22.24 -8.53
N MET A 175 3.58 -21.54 -8.02
CA MET A 175 3.74 -21.30 -6.58
C MET A 175 2.60 -20.47 -5.98
N LEU A 176 2.11 -19.46 -6.70
CA LEU A 176 0.95 -18.68 -6.27
C LEU A 176 -0.32 -19.52 -6.25
N HIS A 177 -0.54 -20.35 -7.28
CA HIS A 177 -1.70 -21.22 -7.36
C HIS A 177 -1.72 -22.29 -6.26
N ASN A 178 -0.54 -22.78 -5.90
CA ASN A 178 -0.36 -23.76 -4.83
C ASN A 178 -0.34 -23.14 -3.43
N HIS A 179 -0.55 -21.81 -3.31
CA HIS A 179 -0.48 -21.08 -2.04
C HIS A 179 0.88 -21.22 -1.32
N GLU A 180 1.97 -21.34 -2.08
CA GLU A 180 3.32 -21.42 -1.54
C GLU A 180 3.92 -20.04 -1.24
N ILE A 181 3.33 -18.96 -1.78
CA ILE A 181 3.72 -17.57 -1.56
C ILE A 181 2.70 -16.89 -0.66
N ASP A 182 3.16 -16.29 0.42
CA ASP A 182 2.30 -15.57 1.39
C ASP A 182 1.98 -14.14 0.95
N ILE A 183 2.94 -13.46 0.33
CA ILE A 183 2.78 -12.08 -0.17
C ILE A 183 3.64 -11.84 -1.41
N CYS A 184 3.11 -11.05 -2.34
CA CYS A 184 3.83 -10.56 -3.51
C CYS A 184 4.05 -9.06 -3.40
N LEU A 185 5.30 -8.62 -3.48
CA LEU A 185 5.68 -7.23 -3.65
C LEU A 185 6.05 -7.01 -5.12
N LEU A 186 5.11 -6.43 -5.86
CA LEU A 186 5.24 -6.19 -7.29
C LEU A 186 5.35 -4.68 -7.54
N TYR A 187 6.47 -4.27 -8.12
CA TYR A 187 6.60 -2.94 -8.67
C TYR A 187 6.24 -2.99 -10.16
N THR A 188 5.04 -2.59 -10.50
CA THR A 188 4.63 -2.44 -11.89
C THR A 188 5.15 -1.10 -12.40
N SER A 189 6.06 -1.09 -13.37
CA SER A 189 6.26 0.11 -14.16
C SER A 189 5.00 0.35 -15.00
N PRO A 190 4.48 1.58 -15.11
CA PRO A 190 3.49 1.87 -16.11
C PRO A 190 4.10 1.48 -17.48
N LYS A 191 3.39 0.62 -18.23
CA LYS A 191 3.81 0.34 -19.62
C LYS A 191 3.89 1.69 -20.33
N PRO A 192 5.01 1.99 -21.02
CA PRO A 192 5.00 3.13 -21.92
C PRO A 192 3.88 2.90 -22.94
N THR A 193 2.95 3.83 -22.98
CA THR A 193 1.91 3.93 -24.02
C THR A 193 2.54 4.25 -25.35
#